data_58d2c3c6359a6958ce1c1521b620c4da
#
_entry.id   58d2c3c6359a6958ce1c1521b620c4da
#
_cell.length_a   1.000
_cell.length_b   1.000
_cell.length_c   1.000
_cell.angle_alpha   90.00
_cell.angle_beta   90.00
_cell.angle_gamma   90.00
#
_symmetry.space_group_name_H-M   'P 1'
#
loop_
_entity.id
_entity.type
_entity.pdbx_description
1 polymer ?
#
loop_
_entity_poly.entity_id
_entity_poly.type
_entity_poly.pdbx_seq_one_letter_code
_entity_poly.pdbx_strand_id
1 'polypeptide(L)'
;GAWWRGNVPPSLHPKPTPPQLLSVAPMMDYTTAHFRHLCRLLSSHTWLYTEMEVDQTLVHTDHPRLDRYLDFPTATHPSVLQLGGSDPEVMARATAVAAPYGYDEINLNCGCPSPKVAGKGAFGAALMLEPHLVREIVCAMRENSGGAPVTVKCRIGVDDYDSYDDLCNFVEIVSSAMNPTAVDGRPLFAIHARKAILGGLSPAENRTVPPLRYEWAYALARDFPEVGFVVNGGIDTLREAADIADGVGVPEGGGRLVGTMIGRAVHADPWGVLSDADVRVFGSESNPRTSRRDLLVEYVKY
;
A
#
# COMPACT_ATOMS: atom_id res chain seq x y z
N GLY A 1 -14.49 -24.80 -2.07
CA GLY A 1 -15.10 -23.53 -1.77
C GLY A 1 -14.50 -22.98 -0.49
N ALA A 2 -14.15 -21.70 -0.47
CA ALA A 2 -13.58 -21.07 0.69
C ALA A 2 -14.60 -21.17 1.86
N TRP A 3 -14.21 -21.82 2.93
CA TRP A 3 -15.06 -22.12 4.11
C TRP A 3 -15.49 -20.86 4.88
N TRP A 4 -14.89 -19.69 4.61
CA TRP A 4 -15.26 -18.38 5.18
C TRP A 4 -16.30 -17.59 4.37
N ARG A 5 -16.80 -18.11 3.24
CA ARG A 5 -17.88 -17.50 2.47
C ARG A 5 -19.27 -17.76 3.11
N GLY A 6 -19.40 -17.56 4.42
CA GLY A 6 -20.70 -17.31 5.00
C GLY A 6 -21.14 -15.91 4.59
N ASN A 7 -22.38 -15.75 4.10
CA ASN A 7 -22.99 -14.45 3.77
C ASN A 7 -22.73 -13.42 4.86
N VAL A 8 -21.59 -12.72 4.75
CA VAL A 8 -21.27 -11.60 5.63
C VAL A 8 -21.84 -10.36 4.95
N PRO A 9 -22.85 -9.73 5.55
CA PRO A 9 -23.45 -8.53 4.98
C PRO A 9 -22.38 -7.41 4.90
N PRO A 10 -22.53 -6.47 3.92
CA PRO A 10 -21.62 -5.30 3.77
C PRO A 10 -21.50 -4.41 5.01
N SER A 11 -22.22 -4.70 6.08
CA SER A 11 -22.28 -3.94 7.33
C SER A 11 -21.18 -4.25 8.35
N LEU A 12 -20.23 -5.15 8.06
CA LEU A 12 -19.14 -5.53 8.99
C LEU A 12 -17.83 -4.78 8.75
N HIS A 13 -17.79 -3.80 7.86
CA HIS A 13 -16.71 -2.83 7.92
C HIS A 13 -16.77 -2.10 9.26
N PRO A 14 -15.66 -2.00 10.02
CA PRO A 14 -15.64 -1.13 11.18
C PRO A 14 -16.00 0.29 10.70
N LYS A 15 -17.16 0.79 11.08
CA LYS A 15 -17.56 2.17 10.76
C LYS A 15 -17.25 3.04 11.97
N PRO A 16 -16.50 4.11 11.79
CA PRO A 16 -15.86 4.61 10.57
C PRO A 16 -14.57 3.88 10.24
N THR A 17 -14.24 3.77 8.94
CA THR A 17 -12.92 3.28 8.49
C THR A 17 -11.82 4.14 9.12
N PRO A 18 -10.79 3.56 9.79
CA PRO A 18 -9.77 4.33 10.46
C PRO A 18 -8.93 5.14 9.47
N PRO A 19 -8.36 6.30 9.89
CA PRO A 19 -7.43 7.04 9.05
C PRO A 19 -6.19 6.20 8.72
N GLN A 20 -5.57 6.44 7.56
CA GLN A 20 -4.41 5.65 7.10
C GLN A 20 -3.08 6.10 7.76
N LEU A 21 -3.08 6.20 9.09
CA LEU A 21 -1.93 6.64 9.86
C LEU A 21 -0.79 5.62 9.87
N LEU A 22 -1.14 4.34 9.82
CA LEU A 22 -0.18 3.23 9.80
C LEU A 22 -0.65 2.15 8.82
N SER A 23 0.27 1.69 7.98
CA SER A 23 0.02 0.59 7.05
C SER A 23 1.18 -0.41 6.99
N VAL A 24 0.84 -1.67 6.67
CA VAL A 24 1.80 -2.73 6.36
C VAL A 24 2.02 -2.78 4.86
N ALA A 25 3.27 -2.59 4.44
CA ALA A 25 3.65 -2.52 3.03
C ALA A 25 3.38 -3.83 2.27
N PRO A 26 3.05 -3.76 0.96
CA PRO A 26 2.98 -4.94 0.10
C PRO A 26 4.34 -5.62 -0.01
N MET A 27 4.42 -6.91 0.28
CA MET A 27 5.66 -7.70 0.25
C MET A 27 5.38 -9.09 -0.31
N MET A 28 5.97 -9.40 -1.48
CA MET A 28 5.89 -10.73 -2.10
C MET A 28 6.37 -11.81 -1.13
N ASP A 29 5.69 -12.92 -1.09
CA ASP A 29 5.90 -14.10 -0.23
C ASP A 29 5.69 -13.83 1.27
N TYR A 30 5.35 -12.60 1.68
CA TYR A 30 5.20 -12.23 3.09
C TYR A 30 3.79 -11.75 3.45
N THR A 31 3.21 -10.80 2.72
CA THR A 31 1.88 -10.25 3.06
C THR A 31 0.72 -11.10 2.52
N THR A 32 0.85 -12.41 2.69
CA THR A 32 -0.18 -13.41 2.40
C THR A 32 -1.45 -13.17 3.23
N ALA A 33 -2.56 -13.77 2.84
CA ALA A 33 -3.82 -13.68 3.60
C ALA A 33 -3.64 -14.09 5.07
N HIS A 34 -2.85 -15.15 5.33
CA HIS A 34 -2.56 -15.62 6.69
C HIS A 34 -1.76 -14.61 7.52
N PHE A 35 -0.73 -13.99 6.93
CA PHE A 35 0.04 -12.96 7.61
C PHE A 35 -0.78 -11.69 7.86
N ARG A 36 -1.60 -11.26 6.90
CA ARG A 36 -2.53 -10.15 7.12
C ARG A 36 -3.54 -10.45 8.23
N HIS A 37 -4.03 -11.68 8.32
CA HIS A 37 -4.88 -12.09 9.44
C HIS A 37 -4.15 -11.98 10.78
N LEU A 38 -2.89 -12.46 10.88
CA LEU A 38 -2.06 -12.28 12.08
C LEU A 38 -1.92 -10.80 12.44
N CYS A 39 -1.61 -9.93 11.47
CA CYS A 39 -1.49 -8.49 11.69
C CYS A 39 -2.82 -7.88 12.19
N ARG A 40 -3.96 -8.33 11.67
CA ARG A 40 -5.29 -7.86 12.09
C ARG A 40 -5.63 -8.28 13.52
N LEU A 41 -5.18 -9.44 13.96
CA LEU A 41 -5.30 -9.84 15.36
C LEU A 41 -4.49 -8.94 16.31
N LEU A 42 -3.43 -8.30 15.82
CA LEU A 42 -2.57 -7.40 16.59
C LEU A 42 -3.08 -5.95 16.57
N SER A 43 -3.65 -5.49 15.47
CA SER A 43 -4.17 -4.14 15.32
C SER A 43 -5.46 -4.15 14.50
N SER A 44 -6.51 -3.56 15.05
CA SER A 44 -7.80 -3.42 14.38
C SER A 44 -7.81 -2.34 13.31
N HIS A 45 -6.88 -1.37 13.39
CA HIS A 45 -6.91 -0.15 12.60
C HIS A 45 -5.83 -0.04 11.53
N THR A 46 -4.72 -0.79 11.67
CA THR A 46 -3.63 -0.79 10.69
C THR A 46 -4.11 -1.24 9.31
N TRP A 47 -3.78 -0.48 8.27
CA TRP A 47 -4.10 -0.80 6.89
C TRP A 47 -3.18 -1.91 6.36
N LEU A 48 -3.75 -2.93 5.74
CA LEU A 48 -3.03 -4.14 5.34
C LEU A 48 -3.01 -4.26 3.81
N TYR A 49 -1.83 -4.13 3.21
CA TYR A 49 -1.65 -4.36 1.79
C TYR A 49 -1.45 -5.83 1.49
N THR A 50 -2.01 -6.28 0.36
CA THR A 50 -1.74 -7.63 -0.17
C THR A 50 -0.31 -7.73 -0.69
N GLU A 51 0.08 -8.92 -1.12
CA GLU A 51 1.15 -9.06 -2.10
C GLU A 51 0.75 -8.34 -3.39
N MET A 52 1.72 -8.10 -4.29
CA MET A 52 1.41 -7.54 -5.60
C MET A 52 0.89 -8.64 -6.52
N GLU A 53 -0.36 -8.55 -6.94
CA GLU A 53 -0.92 -9.42 -7.95
C GLU A 53 -0.69 -8.86 -9.35
N VAL A 54 -0.24 -9.72 -10.27
CA VAL A 54 0.02 -9.32 -11.66
C VAL A 54 -1.28 -9.37 -12.46
N ASP A 55 -1.56 -8.30 -13.20
CA ASP A 55 -2.76 -8.13 -14.02
C ASP A 55 -3.05 -9.33 -14.94
N GLN A 56 -2.03 -9.79 -15.67
CA GLN A 56 -2.12 -10.95 -16.55
C GLN A 56 -2.53 -12.23 -15.81
N THR A 57 -2.06 -12.41 -14.58
CA THR A 57 -2.45 -13.56 -13.75
C THR A 57 -3.94 -13.54 -13.46
N LEU A 58 -4.49 -12.40 -13.07
CA LEU A 58 -5.90 -12.27 -12.72
C LEU A 58 -6.81 -12.43 -13.95
N VAL A 59 -6.43 -11.83 -15.07
CA VAL A 59 -7.23 -11.86 -16.30
C VAL A 59 -7.29 -13.25 -16.94
N HIS A 60 -6.24 -14.07 -16.79
CA HIS A 60 -6.14 -15.40 -17.39
C HIS A 60 -6.41 -16.54 -16.41
N THR A 61 -6.78 -16.24 -15.17
CA THR A 61 -7.13 -17.25 -14.17
C THR A 61 -8.64 -17.50 -14.17
N ASP A 62 -9.05 -18.77 -14.24
CA ASP A 62 -10.46 -19.18 -14.15
C ASP A 62 -11.06 -18.83 -12.78
N HIS A 63 -12.33 -18.44 -12.76
CA HIS A 63 -13.04 -17.95 -11.58
C HIS A 63 -12.86 -18.77 -10.30
N PRO A 64 -12.91 -20.12 -10.26
CA PRO A 64 -12.70 -20.86 -9.02
C PRO A 64 -11.29 -20.75 -8.44
N ARG A 65 -10.30 -20.35 -9.27
CA ARG A 65 -8.89 -20.20 -8.85
C ARG A 65 -8.56 -18.77 -8.48
N LEU A 66 -9.37 -17.79 -8.86
CA LEU A 66 -9.17 -16.38 -8.50
C LEU A 66 -9.20 -16.17 -6.99
N ASP A 67 -9.99 -16.94 -6.27
CA ASP A 67 -10.06 -16.87 -4.80
C ASP A 67 -8.69 -17.09 -4.15
N ARG A 68 -7.79 -17.84 -4.79
CA ARG A 68 -6.44 -18.05 -4.31
C ARG A 68 -5.62 -16.75 -4.22
N TYR A 69 -5.90 -15.80 -5.10
CA TYR A 69 -5.19 -14.53 -5.22
C TYR A 69 -5.92 -13.38 -4.53
N LEU A 70 -7.26 -13.41 -4.59
CA LEU A 70 -8.07 -12.25 -4.23
C LEU A 70 -8.89 -12.44 -2.95
N ASP A 71 -9.12 -13.69 -2.49
CA ASP A 71 -9.95 -13.92 -1.33
C ASP A 71 -9.20 -13.67 -0.03
N PHE A 72 -9.90 -13.16 0.97
CA PHE A 72 -9.36 -12.89 2.30
C PHE A 72 -10.47 -12.89 3.34
N PRO A 73 -10.15 -13.18 4.63
CA PRO A 73 -11.13 -13.10 5.70
C PRO A 73 -11.69 -11.67 5.85
N THR A 74 -12.99 -11.53 5.90
CA THR A 74 -13.68 -10.22 6.06
C THR A 74 -13.20 -9.43 7.27
N ALA A 75 -12.75 -10.13 8.31
CA ALA A 75 -12.19 -9.50 9.50
C ALA A 75 -10.85 -8.75 9.26
N THR A 76 -10.24 -8.88 8.05
CA THR A 76 -8.94 -8.21 7.77
C THR A 76 -9.07 -6.79 7.22
N HIS A 77 -10.27 -6.23 7.09
CA HIS A 77 -10.44 -4.81 6.75
C HIS A 77 -9.87 -3.88 7.85
N PRO A 78 -9.31 -2.70 7.48
CA PRO A 78 -9.13 -2.22 6.12
C PRO A 78 -7.99 -2.93 5.37
N SER A 79 -8.27 -3.35 4.14
CA SER A 79 -7.35 -4.09 3.27
C SER A 79 -7.22 -3.45 1.90
N VAL A 80 -6.00 -3.39 1.38
CA VAL A 80 -5.66 -2.81 0.08
C VAL A 80 -5.13 -3.88 -0.85
N LEU A 81 -5.75 -4.04 -2.02
CA LEU A 81 -5.21 -4.90 -3.08
C LEU A 81 -4.15 -4.13 -3.87
N GLN A 82 -2.94 -4.67 -3.97
CA GLN A 82 -1.95 -4.10 -4.88
C GLN A 82 -1.90 -4.85 -6.20
N LEU A 83 -2.01 -4.11 -7.31
CA LEU A 83 -1.89 -4.62 -8.68
C LEU A 83 -0.61 -4.13 -9.35
N GLY A 84 -0.04 -4.97 -10.20
CA GLY A 84 1.09 -4.65 -11.07
C GLY A 84 0.78 -5.00 -12.52
N GLY A 85 1.04 -4.06 -13.41
CA GLY A 85 0.84 -4.17 -14.85
C GLY A 85 1.18 -2.86 -15.53
N SER A 86 1.22 -2.85 -16.88
CA SER A 86 1.58 -1.68 -17.67
C SER A 86 0.64 -1.44 -18.85
N ASP A 87 -0.34 -2.29 -19.06
CA ASP A 87 -1.32 -2.13 -20.13
C ASP A 87 -2.66 -1.64 -19.55
N PRO A 88 -3.18 -0.46 -19.93
CA PRO A 88 -4.41 0.09 -19.38
C PRO A 88 -5.64 -0.82 -19.55
N GLU A 89 -5.77 -1.50 -20.69
CA GLU A 89 -6.92 -2.38 -20.96
C GLU A 89 -6.86 -3.64 -20.09
N VAL A 90 -5.67 -4.23 -19.93
CA VAL A 90 -5.48 -5.41 -19.07
C VAL A 90 -5.67 -5.03 -17.60
N MET A 91 -5.15 -3.88 -17.17
CA MET A 91 -5.35 -3.36 -15.82
C MET A 91 -6.82 -3.05 -15.51
N ALA A 92 -7.57 -2.52 -16.48
CA ALA A 92 -9.03 -2.35 -16.36
C ALA A 92 -9.74 -3.68 -16.09
N ARG A 93 -9.40 -4.71 -16.87
CA ARG A 93 -9.98 -6.06 -16.72
C ARG A 93 -9.60 -6.71 -15.40
N ALA A 94 -8.32 -6.63 -15.01
CA ALA A 94 -7.85 -7.15 -13.73
C ALA A 94 -8.54 -6.47 -12.55
N THR A 95 -8.73 -5.14 -12.62
CA THR A 95 -9.45 -4.37 -11.62
C THR A 95 -10.94 -4.76 -11.56
N ALA A 96 -11.61 -4.92 -12.71
CA ALA A 96 -12.99 -5.38 -12.76
C ALA A 96 -13.19 -6.76 -12.15
N VAL A 97 -12.23 -7.68 -12.38
CA VAL A 97 -12.21 -9.01 -11.76
C VAL A 97 -12.04 -8.94 -10.24
N ALA A 98 -11.24 -8.00 -9.75
CA ALA A 98 -10.96 -7.83 -8.32
C ALA A 98 -12.06 -7.07 -7.56
N ALA A 99 -12.81 -6.19 -8.21
CA ALA A 99 -13.82 -5.32 -7.59
C ALA A 99 -14.86 -6.06 -6.72
N PRO A 100 -15.39 -7.25 -7.12
CA PRO A 100 -16.36 -7.99 -6.29
C PRO A 100 -15.81 -8.53 -4.97
N TYR A 101 -14.51 -8.54 -4.76
CA TYR A 101 -13.89 -9.00 -3.51
C TYR A 101 -13.95 -7.95 -2.39
N GLY A 102 -14.26 -6.68 -2.72
CA GLY A 102 -14.60 -5.66 -1.74
C GLY A 102 -13.41 -5.10 -0.97
N TYR A 103 -12.25 -4.97 -1.60
CA TYR A 103 -11.11 -4.25 -1.01
C TYR A 103 -11.44 -2.78 -0.75
N ASP A 104 -10.90 -2.22 0.33
CA ASP A 104 -11.11 -0.82 0.71
C ASP A 104 -10.43 0.16 -0.25
N GLU A 105 -9.32 -0.26 -0.86
CA GLU A 105 -8.59 0.45 -1.92
C GLU A 105 -7.96 -0.55 -2.90
N ILE A 106 -7.73 -0.09 -4.13
CA ILE A 106 -6.92 -0.80 -5.13
C ILE A 106 -5.70 0.07 -5.43
N ASN A 107 -4.51 -0.49 -5.24
CA ASN A 107 -3.25 0.23 -5.34
C ASN A 107 -2.45 -0.20 -6.57
N LEU A 108 -1.98 0.77 -7.36
CA LEU A 108 -1.06 0.52 -8.48
C LEU A 108 0.39 0.51 -7.99
N ASN A 109 1.14 -0.52 -8.36
CA ASN A 109 2.58 -0.60 -8.08
C ASN A 109 3.40 0.17 -9.12
N CYS A 110 4.00 1.28 -8.71
CA CYS A 110 4.99 2.05 -9.47
C CYS A 110 6.33 2.11 -8.72
N GLY A 111 6.68 1.09 -7.92
CA GLY A 111 7.87 1.15 -7.07
C GLY A 111 8.75 -0.10 -7.02
N CYS A 112 8.31 -1.23 -7.58
CA CYS A 112 9.09 -2.46 -7.60
C CYS A 112 10.26 -2.37 -8.60
N PRO A 113 11.53 -2.50 -8.16
CA PRO A 113 12.69 -2.41 -9.05
C PRO A 113 13.11 -3.79 -9.61
N SER A 114 12.23 -4.79 -9.54
CA SER A 114 12.59 -6.16 -9.91
C SER A 114 12.82 -6.29 -11.42
N PRO A 115 13.92 -6.93 -11.86
CA PRO A 115 14.15 -7.27 -13.27
C PRO A 115 13.07 -8.16 -13.88
N LYS A 116 12.35 -8.92 -13.04
CA LYS A 116 11.22 -9.76 -13.48
C LYS A 116 10.07 -8.94 -14.05
N VAL A 117 9.95 -7.67 -13.64
CA VAL A 117 8.92 -6.73 -14.10
C VAL A 117 9.48 -5.64 -15.03
N ALA A 118 10.79 -5.62 -15.28
CA ALA A 118 11.49 -4.62 -16.08
C ALA A 118 11.74 -5.04 -17.55
N GLY A 119 11.09 -6.12 -18.03
CA GLY A 119 11.20 -6.60 -19.42
C GLY A 119 10.25 -5.86 -20.39
N LYS A 120 9.99 -6.50 -21.55
CA LYS A 120 9.01 -5.98 -22.53
C LYS A 120 7.62 -5.92 -21.88
N GLY A 121 7.04 -4.72 -21.76
CA GLY A 121 5.86 -4.46 -20.92
C GLY A 121 6.25 -4.17 -19.46
N ALA A 122 7.38 -3.53 -19.23
CA ALA A 122 7.90 -3.20 -17.91
C ALA A 122 6.89 -2.44 -17.06
N PHE A 123 6.68 -2.89 -15.83
CA PHE A 123 5.86 -2.21 -14.83
C PHE A 123 6.66 -2.01 -13.52
N GLY A 124 6.01 -1.63 -12.43
CA GLY A 124 6.70 -1.28 -11.20
C GLY A 124 7.44 0.04 -11.31
N ALA A 125 8.69 0.12 -10.83
CA ALA A 125 9.43 1.39 -10.79
C ALA A 125 9.66 2.01 -12.18
N ALA A 126 9.79 1.21 -13.23
CA ALA A 126 9.95 1.69 -14.60
C ALA A 126 8.79 2.57 -15.08
N LEU A 127 7.58 2.36 -14.55
CA LEU A 127 6.41 3.19 -14.87
C LEU A 127 6.57 4.65 -14.44
N MET A 128 7.43 4.96 -13.49
CA MET A 128 7.68 6.35 -13.11
C MET A 128 8.31 7.18 -14.24
N LEU A 129 8.91 6.53 -15.24
CA LEU A 129 9.45 7.18 -16.43
C LEU A 129 8.36 7.54 -17.46
N GLU A 130 7.15 7.03 -17.30
CA GLU A 130 6.02 7.17 -18.22
C GLU A 130 4.77 7.69 -17.48
N PRO A 131 4.80 8.90 -16.89
CA PRO A 131 3.71 9.40 -16.03
C PRO A 131 2.36 9.50 -16.76
N HIS A 132 2.34 9.77 -18.07
CA HIS A 132 1.12 9.78 -18.86
C HIS A 132 0.50 8.38 -19.01
N LEU A 133 1.32 7.34 -19.20
CA LEU A 133 0.85 5.96 -19.21
C LEU A 133 0.29 5.56 -17.83
N VAL A 134 0.95 5.96 -16.74
CA VAL A 134 0.43 5.72 -15.38
C VAL A 134 -0.91 6.40 -15.18
N ARG A 135 -1.08 7.62 -15.67
CA ARG A 135 -2.36 8.33 -15.65
C ARG A 135 -3.46 7.57 -16.39
N GLU A 136 -3.17 7.03 -17.59
CA GLU A 136 -4.12 6.21 -18.36
C GLU A 136 -4.49 4.94 -17.61
N ILE A 137 -3.52 4.23 -17.03
CA ILE A 137 -3.74 3.04 -16.20
C ILE A 137 -4.65 3.38 -15.01
N VAL A 138 -4.36 4.45 -14.28
CA VAL A 138 -5.16 4.88 -13.13
C VAL A 138 -6.59 5.23 -13.52
N CYS A 139 -6.80 5.91 -14.66
CA CYS A 139 -8.14 6.17 -15.21
C CYS A 139 -8.89 4.85 -15.46
N ALA A 140 -8.25 3.91 -16.15
CA ALA A 140 -8.83 2.62 -16.51
C ALA A 140 -9.18 1.79 -15.26
N MET A 141 -8.29 1.77 -14.26
CA MET A 141 -8.56 1.11 -12.98
C MET A 141 -9.73 1.76 -12.24
N ARG A 142 -9.76 3.09 -12.13
CA ARG A 142 -10.81 3.84 -11.44
C ARG A 142 -12.20 3.55 -12.02
N GLU A 143 -12.31 3.51 -13.33
CA GLU A 143 -13.58 3.22 -14.02
C GLU A 143 -14.08 1.80 -13.77
N ASN A 144 -13.21 0.88 -13.37
CA ASN A 144 -13.49 -0.54 -13.19
C ASN A 144 -13.37 -1.02 -11.73
N SER A 145 -13.09 -0.12 -10.77
CA SER A 145 -12.84 -0.47 -9.36
C SER A 145 -14.10 -0.79 -8.53
N GLY A 146 -15.30 -0.66 -9.13
CA GLY A 146 -16.55 -0.82 -8.36
C GLY A 146 -16.76 0.27 -7.30
N GLY A 147 -16.08 1.40 -7.42
CA GLY A 147 -16.15 2.53 -6.49
C GLY A 147 -15.03 2.55 -5.43
N ALA A 148 -14.19 1.52 -5.36
CA ALA A 148 -13.01 1.54 -4.51
C ALA A 148 -12.02 2.62 -5.00
N PRO A 149 -11.42 3.44 -4.11
CA PRO A 149 -10.39 4.38 -4.49
C PRO A 149 -9.19 3.68 -5.12
N VAL A 150 -8.62 4.31 -6.16
CA VAL A 150 -7.36 3.86 -6.78
C VAL A 150 -6.23 4.73 -6.26
N THR A 151 -5.26 4.09 -5.61
CA THR A 151 -4.08 4.73 -5.01
C THR A 151 -2.80 4.28 -5.72
N VAL A 152 -1.69 5.00 -5.53
CA VAL A 152 -0.41 4.67 -6.18
C VAL A 152 0.70 4.51 -5.15
N LYS A 153 1.49 3.44 -5.28
CA LYS A 153 2.71 3.28 -4.49
C LYS A 153 3.93 3.41 -5.40
N CYS A 154 4.75 4.43 -5.17
CA CYS A 154 5.90 4.72 -6.00
C CYS A 154 7.18 4.93 -5.19
N ARG A 155 8.26 5.27 -5.87
CA ARG A 155 9.53 5.75 -5.31
C ARG A 155 9.68 7.24 -5.52
N ILE A 156 10.85 7.81 -5.15
CA ILE A 156 11.16 9.23 -5.34
C ILE A 156 11.92 9.51 -6.63
N GLY A 157 12.17 8.49 -7.46
CA GLY A 157 12.87 8.58 -8.73
C GLY A 157 13.35 7.21 -9.20
N VAL A 158 13.88 7.17 -10.43
CA VAL A 158 14.37 5.95 -11.09
C VAL A 158 15.63 6.27 -11.87
N ASP A 159 16.71 5.54 -11.60
CA ASP A 159 18.03 5.70 -12.25
C ASP A 159 18.49 7.17 -12.26
N ASP A 160 18.63 7.81 -13.42
CA ASP A 160 19.00 9.22 -13.57
C ASP A 160 17.82 10.19 -13.51
N TYR A 161 16.57 9.70 -13.52
CA TYR A 161 15.35 10.47 -13.26
C TYR A 161 15.13 10.55 -11.75
N ASP A 162 15.93 11.35 -11.06
CA ASP A 162 15.91 11.46 -9.60
C ASP A 162 15.96 12.90 -9.07
N SER A 163 15.50 13.87 -9.87
CA SER A 163 15.27 15.24 -9.41
C SER A 163 13.93 15.37 -8.69
N TYR A 164 13.83 16.38 -7.82
CA TYR A 164 12.56 16.70 -7.16
C TYR A 164 11.50 17.18 -8.17
N ASP A 165 11.93 17.90 -9.23
CA ASP A 165 11.03 18.37 -10.29
C ASP A 165 10.44 17.19 -11.09
N ASP A 166 11.22 16.15 -11.38
CA ASP A 166 10.71 14.93 -12.02
C ASP A 166 9.64 14.25 -11.13
N LEU A 167 9.87 14.20 -9.83
CA LEU A 167 8.91 13.65 -8.88
C LEU A 167 7.64 14.48 -8.80
N CYS A 168 7.74 15.80 -8.78
CA CYS A 168 6.58 16.71 -8.82
C CYS A 168 5.77 16.53 -10.10
N ASN A 169 6.44 16.48 -11.26
CA ASN A 169 5.78 16.23 -12.54
C ASN A 169 5.03 14.87 -12.55
N PHE A 170 5.63 13.82 -12.00
CA PHE A 170 4.97 12.52 -11.85
C PHE A 170 3.70 12.62 -10.98
N VAL A 171 3.80 13.26 -9.82
CA VAL A 171 2.69 13.42 -8.88
C VAL A 171 1.57 14.24 -9.51
N GLU A 172 1.88 15.39 -10.15
CA GLU A 172 0.90 16.27 -10.80
C GLU A 172 0.10 15.54 -11.88
N ILE A 173 0.79 14.88 -12.81
CA ILE A 173 0.15 14.17 -13.92
C ILE A 173 -0.73 13.02 -13.39
N VAL A 174 -0.22 12.21 -12.48
CA VAL A 174 -0.91 10.99 -12.01
C VAL A 174 -2.06 11.33 -11.08
N SER A 175 -1.90 12.26 -10.15
CA SER A 175 -2.95 12.65 -9.20
C SER A 175 -4.21 13.18 -9.90
N SER A 176 -4.05 13.82 -11.08
CA SER A 176 -5.16 14.33 -11.88
C SER A 176 -6.17 13.26 -12.32
N ALA A 177 -5.76 11.97 -12.33
CA ALA A 177 -6.59 10.84 -12.70
C ALA A 177 -7.16 10.08 -11.50
N MET A 178 -6.62 10.29 -10.31
CA MET A 178 -6.99 9.55 -9.11
C MET A 178 -8.31 10.08 -8.52
N ASN A 179 -9.03 9.21 -7.84
CA ASN A 179 -10.18 9.61 -7.03
C ASN A 179 -9.77 9.77 -5.56
N PRO A 180 -10.46 10.65 -4.81
CA PRO A 180 -10.22 10.79 -3.39
C PRO A 180 -10.46 9.49 -2.62
N THR A 181 -9.64 9.23 -1.61
CA THR A 181 -9.88 8.13 -0.66
C THR A 181 -11.06 8.49 0.26
N ALA A 182 -11.79 7.46 0.70
CA ALA A 182 -12.95 7.65 1.56
C ALA A 182 -12.59 8.25 2.94
N VAL A 183 -11.35 8.09 3.36
CA VAL A 183 -10.88 8.46 4.70
C VAL A 183 -10.26 9.84 4.75
N ASP A 184 -9.40 10.16 3.77
CA ASP A 184 -8.66 11.43 3.75
C ASP A 184 -9.32 12.48 2.84
N GLY A 185 -10.20 12.07 1.94
CA GLY A 185 -10.86 12.94 0.98
C GLY A 185 -9.94 13.47 -0.12
N ARG A 186 -8.72 12.94 -0.24
CA ARG A 186 -7.70 13.31 -1.23
C ARG A 186 -7.19 12.08 -1.98
N PRO A 187 -6.67 12.23 -3.24
CA PRO A 187 -5.83 11.22 -3.86
C PRO A 187 -4.66 10.83 -2.97
N LEU A 188 -4.28 9.55 -2.92
CA LEU A 188 -3.27 9.09 -1.98
C LEU A 188 -2.09 8.39 -2.67
N PHE A 189 -0.88 8.84 -2.34
CA PHE A 189 0.37 8.18 -2.72
C PHE A 189 1.06 7.56 -1.49
N ALA A 190 1.58 6.33 -1.65
CA ALA A 190 2.55 5.77 -0.73
C ALA A 190 3.95 5.91 -1.34
N ILE A 191 4.79 6.76 -0.74
CA ILE A 191 6.11 7.13 -1.27
C ILE A 191 7.20 6.33 -0.57
N HIS A 192 7.89 5.43 -1.28
CA HIS A 192 9.14 4.87 -0.77
C HIS A 192 10.26 5.91 -0.94
N ALA A 193 10.74 6.47 0.16
CA ALA A 193 11.68 7.60 0.18
C ALA A 193 13.10 7.25 -0.29
N ARG A 194 13.23 6.34 -1.27
CA ARG A 194 14.48 5.99 -1.98
C ARG A 194 14.19 5.90 -3.47
N LYS A 195 15.14 6.33 -4.31
CA LYS A 195 15.06 6.06 -5.75
C LYS A 195 15.17 4.56 -6.05
N ALA A 196 14.67 4.12 -7.21
CA ALA A 196 14.95 2.81 -7.76
C ALA A 196 16.19 2.86 -8.67
N ILE A 197 16.99 1.81 -8.62
CA ILE A 197 18.06 1.55 -9.59
C ILE A 197 17.69 0.25 -10.31
N LEU A 198 17.33 0.36 -11.59
CA LEU A 198 16.80 -0.77 -12.37
C LEU A 198 17.93 -1.71 -12.86
N GLY A 199 19.12 -1.16 -13.06
CA GLY A 199 20.29 -1.92 -13.47
C GLY A 199 21.33 -2.06 -12.36
N GLY A 200 21.82 -3.28 -12.11
CA GLY A 200 22.97 -3.52 -11.24
C GLY A 200 22.67 -3.72 -9.75
N LEU A 201 21.45 -3.45 -9.28
CA LEU A 201 21.04 -3.72 -7.90
C LEU A 201 19.89 -4.72 -7.84
N SER A 202 19.99 -5.68 -6.92
CA SER A 202 18.87 -6.55 -6.56
C SER A 202 17.75 -5.76 -5.88
N PRO A 203 16.51 -6.28 -5.81
CA PRO A 203 15.43 -5.67 -5.04
C PRO A 203 15.76 -5.48 -3.56
N ALA A 204 16.62 -6.32 -2.98
CA ALA A 204 17.07 -6.19 -1.60
C ALA A 204 18.01 -4.99 -1.43
N GLU A 205 19.00 -4.84 -2.31
CA GLU A 205 19.93 -3.70 -2.33
C GLU A 205 19.22 -2.38 -2.62
N ASN A 206 18.23 -2.37 -3.49
CA ASN A 206 17.35 -1.21 -3.75
C ASN A 206 16.56 -0.71 -2.52
N ARG A 207 16.53 -1.49 -1.44
CA ARG A 207 15.92 -1.09 -0.16
C ARG A 207 16.94 -0.56 0.86
N THR A 208 18.22 -0.60 0.54
CA THR A 208 19.29 -0.22 1.48
C THR A 208 20.33 0.71 0.87
N VAL A 209 20.74 0.50 -0.37
CA VAL A 209 21.84 1.24 -1.02
C VAL A 209 21.45 2.68 -1.40
N PRO A 210 20.35 2.96 -2.12
CA PRO A 210 19.98 4.35 -2.38
C PRO A 210 19.63 5.06 -1.07
N PRO A 211 20.07 6.32 -0.86
CA PRO A 211 19.81 7.04 0.38
C PRO A 211 18.31 7.31 0.57
N LEU A 212 17.87 7.39 1.84
CA LEU A 212 16.56 7.91 2.21
C LEU A 212 16.54 9.43 2.05
N ARG A 213 15.45 9.95 1.48
CA ARG A 213 15.19 11.37 1.29
C ARG A 213 13.76 11.69 1.78
N TYR A 214 13.55 11.64 3.08
CA TYR A 214 12.24 11.96 3.69
C TYR A 214 11.85 13.41 3.45
N GLU A 215 12.82 14.31 3.34
CA GLU A 215 12.61 15.73 3.02
C GLU A 215 11.78 15.92 1.74
N TRP A 216 11.89 15.03 0.76
CA TRP A 216 11.09 15.09 -0.46
C TRP A 216 9.62 14.70 -0.22
N ALA A 217 9.37 13.75 0.67
CA ALA A 217 7.98 13.39 1.03
C ALA A 217 7.29 14.55 1.76
N TYR A 218 8.01 15.23 2.66
CA TYR A 218 7.50 16.43 3.33
C TYR A 218 7.32 17.63 2.38
N ALA A 219 8.23 17.78 1.42
CA ALA A 219 8.11 18.82 0.39
C ALA A 219 6.89 18.57 -0.51
N LEU A 220 6.66 17.32 -0.96
CA LEU A 220 5.45 16.97 -1.70
C LEU A 220 4.17 17.29 -0.91
N ALA A 221 4.11 16.97 0.37
CA ALA A 221 2.94 17.27 1.21
C ALA A 221 2.68 18.77 1.38
N ARG A 222 3.72 19.61 1.25
CA ARG A 222 3.60 21.08 1.20
C ARG A 222 3.14 21.58 -0.16
N ASP A 223 3.77 21.07 -1.23
CA ASP A 223 3.60 21.60 -2.60
C ASP A 223 2.31 21.10 -3.26
N PHE A 224 1.78 19.95 -2.79
CA PHE A 224 0.52 19.35 -3.24
C PHE A 224 -0.45 19.13 -2.06
N PRO A 225 -1.00 20.19 -1.46
CA PRO A 225 -1.88 20.09 -0.28
C PRO A 225 -3.19 19.33 -0.56
N GLU A 226 -3.59 19.24 -1.84
CA GLU A 226 -4.75 18.47 -2.32
C GLU A 226 -4.46 16.97 -2.50
N VAL A 227 -3.22 16.52 -2.26
CA VAL A 227 -2.79 15.12 -2.37
C VAL A 227 -2.32 14.63 -1.00
N GLY A 228 -2.75 13.44 -0.61
CA GLY A 228 -2.28 12.76 0.59
C GLY A 228 -1.01 11.94 0.33
N PHE A 229 -0.08 11.97 1.27
CA PHE A 229 1.17 11.20 1.18
C PHE A 229 1.40 10.35 2.43
N VAL A 230 1.64 9.06 2.22
CA VAL A 230 2.11 8.10 3.21
C VAL A 230 3.58 7.81 2.93
N VAL A 231 4.46 7.96 3.91
CA VAL A 231 5.90 7.69 3.72
C VAL A 231 6.25 6.25 4.08
N ASN A 232 7.14 5.67 3.28
CA ASN A 232 7.67 4.31 3.44
C ASN A 232 9.19 4.30 3.27
N GLY A 233 9.85 3.32 3.88
CA GLY A 233 11.28 3.04 3.75
C GLY A 233 12.07 3.41 5.01
N GLY A 234 12.79 2.45 5.58
CA GLY A 234 13.67 2.64 6.75
C GLY A 234 12.94 2.89 8.08
N ILE A 235 11.62 2.74 8.15
CA ILE A 235 10.86 2.83 9.39
C ILE A 235 10.83 1.43 9.99
N ASP A 236 11.51 1.25 11.12
CA ASP A 236 11.75 -0.06 11.70
C ASP A 236 11.00 -0.26 13.05
N THR A 237 10.45 0.80 13.63
CA THR A 237 9.74 0.74 14.91
C THR A 237 8.38 1.45 14.87
N LEU A 238 7.45 1.00 15.72
CA LEU A 238 6.17 1.68 15.94
C LEU A 238 6.35 3.11 16.43
N ARG A 239 7.39 3.37 17.23
CA ARG A 239 7.68 4.72 17.74
C ARG A 239 8.01 5.68 16.61
N GLU A 240 8.90 5.30 15.70
CA GLU A 240 9.22 6.14 14.53
C GLU A 240 7.97 6.39 13.67
N ALA A 241 7.13 5.36 13.50
CA ALA A 241 5.89 5.51 12.76
C ALA A 241 4.92 6.48 13.43
N ALA A 242 4.76 6.41 14.76
CA ALA A 242 3.93 7.31 15.53
C ALA A 242 4.47 8.74 15.49
N ASP A 243 5.78 8.92 15.72
CA ASP A 243 6.44 10.22 15.67
C ASP A 243 6.19 10.93 14.32
N ILE A 244 6.31 10.21 13.19
CA ILE A 244 6.03 10.75 11.85
C ILE A 244 4.54 11.08 11.68
N ALA A 245 3.63 10.21 12.12
CA ALA A 245 2.19 10.44 12.04
C ALA A 245 1.75 11.67 12.84
N ASP A 246 2.40 11.90 13.99
CA ASP A 246 2.17 13.06 14.85
C ASP A 246 2.83 14.35 14.32
N GLY A 247 3.64 14.23 13.26
CA GLY A 247 4.36 15.34 12.66
C GLY A 247 5.66 15.71 13.40
N VAL A 248 6.20 14.79 14.20
CA VAL A 248 7.50 14.97 14.87
C VAL A 248 8.61 14.90 13.81
N GLY A 249 9.49 15.89 13.83
CA GLY A 249 10.62 15.94 12.87
C GLY A 249 10.26 16.44 11.47
N VAL A 250 9.06 17.01 11.28
CA VAL A 250 8.74 17.72 10.03
C VAL A 250 9.72 18.87 9.86
N PRO A 251 10.46 18.95 8.74
CA PRO A 251 11.38 20.06 8.50
C PRO A 251 10.65 21.40 8.48
N GLU A 252 11.36 22.49 8.79
CA GLU A 252 10.82 23.85 8.66
C GLU A 252 10.28 24.07 7.23
N GLY A 253 9.02 24.47 7.12
CA GLY A 253 8.35 24.63 5.83
C GLY A 253 7.93 23.32 5.15
N GLY A 254 8.03 22.16 5.81
CA GLY A 254 7.51 20.89 5.30
C GLY A 254 6.00 20.74 5.49
N GLY A 255 5.33 19.98 4.60
CA GLY A 255 3.92 19.61 4.73
C GLY A 255 3.72 18.41 5.66
N ARG A 256 2.50 18.24 6.18
CA ARG A 256 2.14 17.09 7.03
C ARG A 256 1.79 15.86 6.18
N LEU A 257 2.41 14.75 6.49
CA LEU A 257 2.07 13.44 5.89
C LEU A 257 0.75 12.91 6.46
N VAL A 258 0.06 12.08 5.68
CA VAL A 258 -1.15 11.35 6.13
C VAL A 258 -0.77 10.30 7.15
N GLY A 259 0.34 9.59 6.93
CA GLY A 259 0.78 8.52 7.79
C GLY A 259 2.05 7.84 7.30
N THR A 260 2.26 6.62 7.79
CA THR A 260 3.47 5.82 7.55
C THR A 260 3.14 4.43 7.05
N MET A 261 4.11 3.82 6.35
CA MET A 261 4.03 2.44 5.89
C MET A 261 5.29 1.68 6.30
N ILE A 262 5.12 0.61 7.08
CA ILE A 262 6.20 -0.27 7.55
C ILE A 262 6.20 -1.56 6.74
N GLY A 263 7.36 -2.05 6.38
CA GLY A 263 7.52 -3.34 5.66
C GLY A 263 8.19 -4.40 6.51
N ARG A 264 9.47 -4.62 6.25
CA ARG A 264 10.27 -5.73 6.80
C ARG A 264 10.26 -5.85 8.32
N ALA A 265 10.21 -4.73 9.03
CA ALA A 265 10.16 -4.75 10.49
C ALA A 265 8.90 -5.45 11.02
N VAL A 266 7.73 -5.24 10.39
CA VAL A 266 6.50 -5.95 10.76
C VAL A 266 6.62 -7.45 10.50
N HIS A 267 7.27 -7.85 9.40
CA HIS A 267 7.47 -9.26 9.11
C HIS A 267 8.46 -9.91 10.09
N ALA A 268 9.53 -9.20 10.47
CA ALA A 268 10.54 -9.71 11.38
C ALA A 268 10.03 -9.84 12.84
N ASP A 269 9.26 -8.85 13.30
CA ASP A 269 8.62 -8.86 14.63
C ASP A 269 7.23 -8.21 14.59
N PRO A 270 6.20 -8.93 14.13
CA PRO A 270 4.85 -8.38 14.05
C PRO A 270 4.30 -7.97 15.43
N TRP A 271 4.67 -8.69 16.49
CA TRP A 271 4.27 -8.33 17.85
C TRP A 271 4.90 -7.02 18.30
N GLY A 272 6.21 -6.88 18.18
CA GLY A 272 6.93 -5.67 18.61
C GLY A 272 6.50 -4.40 17.88
N VAL A 273 6.05 -4.53 16.61
CA VAL A 273 5.64 -3.38 15.82
C VAL A 273 4.14 -3.09 15.93
N LEU A 274 3.26 -4.10 15.99
CA LEU A 274 1.81 -3.87 15.86
C LEU A 274 1.01 -4.02 17.15
N SER A 275 1.53 -4.70 18.18
CA SER A 275 0.73 -5.01 19.39
C SER A 275 0.25 -3.79 20.17
N ASP A 276 0.90 -2.64 19.99
CA ASP A 276 0.59 -1.37 20.66
C ASP A 276 0.08 -0.28 19.70
N ALA A 277 -0.15 -0.66 18.43
CA ALA A 277 -0.45 0.28 17.36
C ALA A 277 -1.80 1.01 17.55
N ASP A 278 -2.84 0.29 17.98
CA ASP A 278 -4.16 0.88 18.12
C ASP A 278 -4.18 1.99 19.19
N VAL A 279 -3.48 1.79 20.29
CA VAL A 279 -3.37 2.82 21.34
C VAL A 279 -2.42 3.95 20.91
N ARG A 280 -1.22 3.62 20.43
CA ARG A 280 -0.17 4.63 20.19
C ARG A 280 -0.37 5.48 18.94
N VAL A 281 -0.91 4.89 17.88
CA VAL A 281 -1.07 5.57 16.58
C VAL A 281 -2.50 6.02 16.36
N PHE A 282 -3.47 5.20 16.73
CA PHE A 282 -4.88 5.47 16.45
C PHE A 282 -5.64 6.05 17.65
N GLY A 283 -5.01 6.18 18.82
CA GLY A 283 -5.63 6.76 20.01
C GLY A 283 -6.76 5.93 20.61
N SER A 284 -6.77 4.63 20.34
CA SER A 284 -7.76 3.71 20.91
C SER A 284 -7.56 3.54 22.43
N GLU A 285 -8.63 3.19 23.13
CA GLU A 285 -8.57 2.93 24.59
C GLU A 285 -7.75 1.69 24.94
N SER A 286 -7.71 0.70 24.02
CA SER A 286 -7.00 -0.56 24.22
C SER A 286 -6.53 -1.17 22.90
N ASN A 287 -5.56 -2.07 23.02
CA ASN A 287 -5.10 -2.91 21.92
C ASN A 287 -5.89 -4.23 21.87
N PRO A 288 -6.03 -4.88 20.71
CA PRO A 288 -6.81 -6.12 20.56
C PRO A 288 -6.27 -7.30 21.38
N ARG A 289 -4.98 -7.34 21.63
CA ARG A 289 -4.31 -8.43 22.36
C ARG A 289 -3.34 -7.87 23.40
N THR A 290 -3.37 -8.49 24.57
CA THR A 290 -2.52 -8.12 25.70
C THR A 290 -1.33 -9.05 25.90
N SER A 291 -1.33 -10.22 25.25
CA SER A 291 -0.23 -11.17 25.33
C SER A 291 -0.03 -11.96 24.04
N ARG A 292 1.22 -12.41 23.81
CA ARG A 292 1.55 -13.31 22.68
C ARG A 292 0.79 -14.64 22.77
N ARG A 293 0.48 -15.10 23.99
CA ARG A 293 -0.31 -16.30 24.19
C ARG A 293 -1.72 -16.13 23.65
N ASP A 294 -2.39 -15.02 23.97
CA ASP A 294 -3.76 -14.75 23.51
C ASP A 294 -3.80 -14.60 21.98
N LEU A 295 -2.77 -13.96 21.41
CA LEU A 295 -2.60 -13.89 19.95
C LEU A 295 -2.56 -15.27 19.32
N LEU A 296 -1.70 -16.17 19.84
CA LEU A 296 -1.53 -17.52 19.30
C LEU A 296 -2.80 -18.37 19.45
N VAL A 297 -3.51 -18.26 20.58
CA VAL A 297 -4.80 -18.95 20.80
C VAL A 297 -5.83 -18.52 19.77
N GLU A 298 -5.90 -17.21 19.44
CA GLU A 298 -6.84 -16.73 18.42
C GLU A 298 -6.38 -17.12 17.00
N TYR A 299 -5.09 -17.05 16.72
CA TYR A 299 -4.56 -17.39 15.39
C TYR A 299 -4.75 -18.87 15.04
N VAL A 300 -4.67 -19.78 16.02
CA VAL A 300 -4.89 -21.24 15.80
C VAL A 300 -6.36 -21.57 15.48
N LYS A 301 -7.31 -20.67 15.77
CA LYS A 301 -8.73 -20.85 15.40
C LYS A 301 -8.99 -20.54 13.93
N TYR A 302 -8.07 -19.83 13.27
CA TYR A 302 -8.10 -19.49 11.86
C TYR A 302 -7.60 -20.63 10.98
#